data_9b35ecb9c0f62efb97e0e279ab2aa877
#
_entry.id   9b35ecb9c0f62efb97e0e279ab2aa877
#
_cell.length_a   1.000
_cell.length_b   1.000
_cell.length_c   1.000
_cell.angle_alpha   90.00
_cell.angle_beta   90.00
_cell.angle_gamma   90.00
#
_symmetry.space_group_name_H-M   'P 1'
#
loop_
_entity.id
_entity.type
_entity.pdbx_description
1 polymer ?
#
loop_
_entity_poly.entity_id
_entity_poly.type
_entity_poly.pdbx_seq_one_letter_code
_entity_poly.pdbx_strand_id
1 'polypeptide(L)'
;MSKILIIEDEAAIRRVLTKILSEENDTYQVEEAEDGVVGFEKIKNNDYDLVLCDIKMPKMDGVEVLEAVKKIKPEIPMVMISGHGDME
;
A
#
# COMPACT_ATOMS: atom_id res chain seq x y z
N MET A 1 -1.15 -12.59 -13.47
CA MET A 1 -1.76 -12.27 -12.16
C MET A 1 -1.01 -11.11 -11.53
N SER A 2 -1.72 -10.09 -11.14
CA SER A 2 -1.09 -8.92 -10.54
C SER A 2 -1.14 -9.00 -9.03
N LYS A 3 -0.02 -8.71 -8.40
CA LYS A 3 0.09 -8.73 -6.96
C LYS A 3 0.14 -7.31 -6.44
N ILE A 4 -0.82 -6.96 -5.60
CA ILE A 4 -1.01 -5.59 -5.13
C ILE A 4 -0.92 -5.57 -3.62
N LEU A 5 -0.17 -4.61 -3.09
CA LEU A 5 -0.07 -4.42 -1.64
C LEU A 5 -0.76 -3.12 -1.27
N ILE A 6 -1.58 -3.16 -0.24
CA ILE A 6 -2.24 -1.99 0.31
C ILE A 6 -1.67 -1.71 1.69
N ILE A 7 -1.10 -0.54 1.87
CA ILE A 7 -0.54 -0.12 3.15
C ILE A 7 -1.43 0.98 3.71
N GLU A 8 -2.16 0.65 4.77
CA GLU A 8 -3.17 1.55 5.31
C GLU A 8 -3.40 1.17 6.77
N ASP A 9 -3.33 2.15 7.67
CA ASP A 9 -3.44 1.85 9.10
C ASP A 9 -4.87 1.67 9.58
N GLU A 10 -5.85 2.22 8.86
CA GLU A 10 -7.24 2.05 9.26
C GLU A 10 -7.83 0.81 8.62
N ALA A 11 -8.22 -0.15 9.47
CA ALA A 11 -8.70 -1.43 8.98
C ALA A 11 -9.92 -1.29 8.10
N ALA A 12 -10.82 -0.36 8.43
CA ALA A 12 -12.04 -0.18 7.64
C ALA A 12 -11.72 0.27 6.22
N ILE A 13 -10.80 1.22 6.08
CA ILE A 13 -10.40 1.71 4.77
C ILE A 13 -9.68 0.62 4.00
N ARG A 14 -8.79 -0.09 4.69
CA ARG A 14 -8.02 -1.15 4.08
C ARG A 14 -8.94 -2.24 3.50
N ARG A 15 -9.99 -2.59 4.25
CA ARG A 15 -10.93 -3.59 3.78
C ARG A 15 -11.72 -3.12 2.58
N VAL A 16 -12.11 -1.85 2.57
CA VAL A 16 -12.85 -1.30 1.43
C VAL A 16 -12.00 -1.35 0.18
N LEU A 17 -10.74 -0.92 0.29
CA LEU A 17 -9.85 -0.94 -0.86
C LEU A 17 -9.60 -2.35 -1.35
N THR A 18 -9.40 -3.28 -0.43
CA THR A 18 -9.19 -4.68 -0.79
C THR A 18 -10.40 -5.23 -1.53
N LYS A 19 -11.59 -4.92 -1.03
CA LYS A 19 -12.80 -5.40 -1.66
C LYS A 19 -12.98 -4.84 -3.05
N ILE A 20 -12.73 -3.53 -3.21
CA ILE A 20 -12.88 -2.89 -4.51
C ILE A 20 -11.94 -3.54 -5.53
N LEU A 21 -10.69 -3.73 -5.15
CA LEU A 21 -9.72 -4.30 -6.08
C LEU A 21 -10.02 -5.75 -6.39
N SER A 22 -10.46 -6.52 -5.40
CA SER A 22 -10.77 -7.92 -5.61
C SER A 22 -11.97 -8.10 -6.52
N GLU A 23 -12.94 -7.18 -6.44
CA GLU A 23 -14.12 -7.26 -7.29
C GLU A 23 -13.85 -6.74 -8.69
N GLU A 24 -12.86 -5.85 -8.82
CA GLU A 24 -12.54 -5.29 -10.13
C GLU A 24 -11.98 -6.36 -11.06
N ASN A 25 -11.14 -7.23 -10.52
CA ASN A 25 -10.50 -8.24 -11.35
C ASN A 25 -10.09 -9.40 -10.44
N ASP A 26 -10.62 -10.59 -10.70
CA ASP A 26 -10.35 -11.72 -9.84
C ASP A 26 -8.95 -12.30 -10.03
N THR A 27 -8.18 -11.78 -10.97
CA THR A 27 -6.79 -12.19 -11.11
C THR A 27 -5.86 -11.35 -10.22
N TYR A 28 -6.38 -10.29 -9.58
CA TYR A 28 -5.56 -9.52 -8.65
C TYR A 28 -5.38 -10.30 -7.37
N GLN A 29 -4.14 -10.36 -6.91
CA GLN A 29 -3.81 -10.94 -5.61
C GLN A 29 -3.50 -9.78 -4.69
N VAL A 30 -4.39 -9.51 -3.75
CA VAL A 30 -4.29 -8.32 -2.90
C VAL A 30 -3.82 -8.72 -1.52
N GLU A 31 -2.77 -8.04 -1.04
CA GLU A 31 -2.27 -8.22 0.32
C GLU A 31 -2.38 -6.91 1.06
N GLU A 32 -2.36 -6.98 2.37
CA GLU A 32 -2.55 -5.82 3.23
C GLU A 32 -1.42 -5.68 4.22
N ALA A 33 -1.08 -4.43 4.54
CA ALA A 33 -0.15 -4.12 5.60
C ALA A 33 -0.78 -3.04 6.47
N GLU A 34 -0.65 -3.18 7.77
CA GLU A 34 -1.35 -2.29 8.70
C GLU A 34 -0.58 -1.01 8.99
N ASP A 35 0.68 -0.94 8.60
CA ASP A 35 1.46 0.29 8.76
C ASP A 35 2.65 0.25 7.82
N GLY A 36 3.40 1.36 7.83
CA GLY A 36 4.52 1.50 6.90
C GLY A 36 5.65 0.54 7.18
N VAL A 37 5.87 0.19 8.44
CA VAL A 37 6.95 -0.73 8.78
C VAL A 37 6.64 -2.11 8.23
N VAL A 38 5.42 -2.59 8.47
CA VAL A 38 5.00 -3.89 7.95
C VAL A 38 5.01 -3.87 6.43
N GLY A 39 4.53 -2.77 5.84
CA GLY A 39 4.51 -2.65 4.39
C GLY A 39 5.90 -2.73 3.79
N PHE A 40 6.84 -2.00 4.36
CA PHE A 40 8.20 -2.01 3.86
C PHE A 40 8.82 -3.40 3.98
N GLU A 41 8.59 -4.08 5.09
CA GLU A 41 9.10 -5.44 5.26
C GLU A 41 8.53 -6.38 4.20
N LYS A 42 7.24 -6.26 3.91
CA LYS A 42 6.65 -7.10 2.87
C LYS A 42 7.27 -6.81 1.51
N ILE A 43 7.52 -5.55 1.21
CA ILE A 43 8.11 -5.17 -0.08
C ILE A 43 9.53 -5.70 -0.20
N LYS A 44 10.29 -5.68 0.89
CA LYS A 44 11.65 -6.21 0.85
C LYS A 44 11.67 -7.70 0.50
N ASN A 45 10.68 -8.44 0.97
CA ASN A 45 10.69 -9.88 0.87
C ASN A 45 9.82 -10.44 -0.23
N ASN A 46 9.08 -9.61 -0.93
CA ASN A 46 8.16 -10.05 -1.99
C ASN A 46 8.19 -9.06 -3.13
N ASP A 47 7.73 -9.51 -4.29
CA ASP A 47 7.61 -8.64 -5.44
C ASP A 47 6.15 -8.27 -5.63
N TYR A 48 5.89 -6.99 -5.84
CA TYR A 48 4.55 -6.48 -6.07
C TYR A 48 4.51 -5.74 -7.39
N ASP A 49 3.36 -5.82 -8.05
CA ASP A 49 3.16 -5.08 -9.28
C ASP A 49 2.68 -3.67 -9.03
N LEU A 50 2.11 -3.44 -7.85
CA LEU A 50 1.60 -2.13 -7.49
C LEU A 50 1.50 -2.04 -5.98
N VAL A 51 1.80 -0.88 -5.42
CA VAL A 51 1.63 -0.62 -4.00
C VAL A 51 0.76 0.62 -3.84
N LEU A 52 -0.33 0.47 -3.09
CA LEU A 52 -1.17 1.60 -2.69
C LEU A 52 -0.82 1.93 -1.26
N CYS A 53 -0.41 3.16 -1.00
CA CYS A 53 0.10 3.52 0.31
C CYS A 53 -0.54 4.80 0.81
N ASP A 54 -1.09 4.75 2.01
CA ASP A 54 -1.62 5.94 2.66
C ASP A 54 -0.46 6.86 3.04
N ILE A 55 -0.68 8.16 2.90
CA ILE A 55 0.36 9.12 3.23
C ILE A 55 0.49 9.29 4.74
N LYS A 56 -0.63 9.44 5.43
CA LYS A 56 -0.60 9.72 6.87
C LYS A 56 -0.79 8.46 7.68
N MET A 57 0.28 7.99 8.26
CA MET A 57 0.25 6.80 9.10
C MET A 57 1.20 7.01 10.27
N PRO A 58 0.91 6.39 11.40
CA PRO A 58 1.85 6.42 12.52
C PRO A 58 3.09 5.62 12.18
N LYS A 59 4.13 5.81 12.95
CA LYS A 59 5.40 5.13 12.83
C LYS A 59 6.12 5.57 11.56
N MET A 60 5.81 4.97 10.41
CA MET A 60 6.48 5.27 9.17
C MET A 60 5.43 5.74 8.17
N ASP A 61 5.41 7.01 7.83
CA ASP A 61 4.38 7.54 6.95
C ASP A 61 4.65 7.16 5.49
N GLY A 62 3.68 7.49 4.62
CA GLY A 62 3.76 7.07 3.24
C GLY A 62 4.95 7.62 2.48
N VAL A 63 5.35 8.85 2.79
CA VAL A 63 6.50 9.44 2.11
C VAL A 63 7.77 8.70 2.49
N GLU A 64 7.91 8.35 3.76
CA GLU A 64 9.07 7.59 4.21
C GLU A 64 9.10 6.21 3.57
N VAL A 65 7.93 5.57 3.43
CA VAL A 65 7.86 4.29 2.76
C VAL A 65 8.29 4.42 1.30
N LEU A 66 7.78 5.45 0.64
CA LEU A 66 8.12 5.69 -0.76
C LEU A 66 9.62 5.86 -0.94
N GLU A 67 10.23 6.67 -0.09
CA GLU A 67 11.66 6.92 -0.20
C GLU A 67 12.47 5.65 0.03
N ALA A 68 12.07 4.85 1.03
CA ALA A 68 12.77 3.62 1.33
C ALA A 68 12.64 2.61 0.20
N VAL A 69 11.44 2.49 -0.36
CA VAL A 69 11.21 1.54 -1.44
C VAL A 69 11.97 1.94 -2.69
N LYS A 70 12.04 3.23 -2.97
CA LYS A 70 12.77 3.68 -4.16
C LYS A 70 14.25 3.36 -4.10
N LYS A 71 14.79 3.21 -2.90
CA LYS A 71 16.20 2.85 -2.76
C LYS A 71 16.46 1.38 -3.02
N ILE A 72 15.48 0.52 -2.76
CA ILE A 72 15.70 -0.92 -2.89
C ILE A 72 15.00 -1.52 -4.10
N LYS A 73 13.83 -1.02 -4.46
CA LYS A 73 13.07 -1.54 -5.59
C LYS A 73 12.39 -0.39 -6.33
N PRO A 74 13.17 0.45 -7.01
CA PRO A 74 12.60 1.65 -7.64
C PRO A 74 11.64 1.35 -8.77
N GLU A 75 11.62 0.12 -9.27
CA GLU A 75 10.74 -0.22 -10.37
C GLU A 75 9.29 -0.46 -9.94
N ILE A 76 9.00 -0.59 -8.65
CA ILE A 76 7.63 -0.86 -8.21
C ILE A 76 6.82 0.43 -8.24
N PRO A 77 5.72 0.47 -8.99
CA PRO A 77 4.85 1.65 -8.98
C PRO A 77 4.17 1.81 -7.63
N MET A 78 4.17 3.02 -7.11
CA MET A 78 3.50 3.32 -5.86
C MET A 78 2.50 4.45 -6.09
N VAL A 79 1.26 4.22 -5.64
CA VAL A 79 0.22 5.24 -5.68
C VAL A 79 -0.03 5.68 -4.26
N MET A 80 0.11 6.98 -4.01
CA MET A 80 -0.10 7.53 -2.69
C MET A 80 -1.54 7.94 -2.54
N ILE A 81 -2.12 7.61 -1.39
CA ILE A 81 -3.51 7.89 -1.11
C ILE A 81 -3.59 8.86 0.03
N SER A 82 -4.33 9.94 -0.15
CA SER A 82 -4.55 10.91 0.91
C SER A 82 -5.97 10.74 1.40
N GLY A 83 -6.15 9.88 2.38
CA GLY A 83 -7.47 9.44 2.73
C GLY A 83 -8.06 9.96 4.01
N HIS A 84 -7.37 10.73 4.79
CA HIS A 84 -7.82 11.02 6.14
C HIS A 84 -8.47 12.37 6.26
N GLY A 85 -9.57 12.58 5.59
CA GLY A 85 -10.36 13.76 5.85
C GLY A 85 -9.68 15.06 5.56
N ASP A 86 -8.74 15.06 4.70
CA ASP A 86 -8.09 16.28 4.31
C ASP A 86 -8.87 17.01 3.27
N MET A 87 -10.06 16.61 3.11
CA MET A 87 -10.89 17.24 2.16
C MET A 87 -11.34 18.53 2.70
N GLU A 88 -11.11 19.51 2.14
CA GLU A 88 -11.51 20.79 2.65
C GLU A 88 -12.25 21.54 1.65
#